data_8da7f15f630e6f2343be95c35c56b8f3
#
_entry.id   8da7f15f630e6f2343be95c35c56b8f3
#
_cell.length_a   1.000
_cell.length_b   1.000
_cell.length_c   1.000
_cell.angle_alpha   90.00
_cell.angle_beta   90.00
_cell.angle_gamma   90.00
#
_symmetry.space_group_name_H-M   'P 1'
#
loop_
_entity.id
_entity.type
_entity.pdbx_description
1 polymer ?
#
loop_
_entity_poly.entity_id
_entity_poly.type
_entity_poly.pdbx_seq_one_letter_code
_entity_poly.pdbx_strand_id
1 'polypeptide(L)'
;MSAIHKPPQKIARAFVEDYAKFLKYYAPIIPNIETIQNRVNIEIMRGCLKSCRYCQAGYINRPRRIIKSETVAEISRELLLQTGMNSITLSSLSSSDYPELENLLSKIKPFCDENKITISTPSLRIDSLMRLIKWKLNETKKNSLTIAPEAGSELLRRKINKNLTDADIDSALEFAVNQGYQTIKLYFLIGLPEENLE
;
A
#
# COMPACT_ATOMS: atom_id res chain seq x y z
N MET A 1 -3.33 -2.85 51.69
CA MET A 1 -2.16 -3.20 50.87
C MET A 1 -2.66 -3.66 49.49
N SER A 2 -2.54 -2.84 48.49
CA SER A 2 -2.93 -3.22 47.13
C SER A 2 -1.92 -4.23 46.59
N ALA A 3 -2.39 -5.40 46.16
CA ALA A 3 -1.54 -6.39 45.54
C ALA A 3 -0.95 -5.79 44.26
N ILE A 4 0.37 -5.57 44.25
CA ILE A 4 1.09 -5.16 43.07
C ILE A 4 1.03 -6.34 42.09
N HIS A 5 0.12 -6.27 41.11
CA HIS A 5 0.09 -7.25 40.04
C HIS A 5 1.39 -7.14 39.26
N LYS A 6 2.21 -8.18 39.33
CA LYS A 6 3.39 -8.28 38.43
C LYS A 6 2.90 -8.26 36.99
N PRO A 7 3.45 -7.40 36.14
CA PRO A 7 3.08 -7.40 34.72
C PRO A 7 3.37 -8.79 34.10
N PRO A 8 2.57 -9.27 33.15
CA PRO A 8 2.81 -10.54 32.52
C PRO A 8 4.16 -10.50 31.77
N GLN A 9 4.92 -11.59 31.88
CA GLN A 9 6.23 -11.70 31.20
C GLN A 9 6.09 -11.65 29.67
N LYS A 10 4.93 -12.00 29.13
CA LYS A 10 4.63 -11.99 27.70
C LYS A 10 3.20 -11.50 27.47
N ILE A 11 3.07 -10.48 26.63
CA ILE A 11 1.76 -9.96 26.21
C ILE A 11 1.47 -10.53 24.82
N ALA A 12 0.42 -11.33 24.71
CA ALA A 12 -0.07 -11.82 23.43
C ALA A 12 -1.06 -10.79 22.85
N ARG A 13 -0.83 -10.38 21.60
CA ARG A 13 -1.75 -9.50 20.91
C ARG A 13 -2.95 -10.28 20.39
N ALA A 14 -4.15 -9.76 20.64
CA ALA A 14 -5.35 -10.26 19.96
C ALA A 14 -5.31 -9.85 18.47
N PHE A 15 -5.66 -10.76 17.60
CA PHE A 15 -5.82 -10.50 16.16
C PHE A 15 -6.94 -11.35 15.59
N VAL A 16 -7.48 -10.89 14.46
CA VAL A 16 -8.53 -11.61 13.74
C VAL A 16 -7.88 -12.31 12.54
N GLU A 17 -8.07 -13.61 12.43
CA GLU A 17 -7.55 -14.41 11.31
C GLU A 17 -8.30 -14.10 10.02
N ASP A 18 -9.63 -14.23 10.05
CA ASP A 18 -10.49 -13.92 8.91
C ASP A 18 -10.89 -12.45 8.89
N TYR A 19 -9.98 -11.63 8.41
CA TYR A 19 -10.17 -10.20 8.32
C TYR A 19 -11.28 -9.81 7.32
N ALA A 20 -11.53 -10.65 6.31
CA ALA A 20 -12.54 -10.39 5.29
C ALA A 20 -13.96 -10.27 5.86
N LYS A 21 -14.26 -10.99 6.95
CA LYS A 21 -15.57 -10.91 7.61
C LYS A 21 -15.96 -9.51 8.05
N PHE A 22 -14.96 -8.68 8.43
CA PHE A 22 -15.23 -7.32 8.89
C PHE A 22 -15.51 -6.34 7.75
N LEU A 23 -15.01 -6.61 6.55
CA LEU A 23 -15.27 -5.74 5.40
C LEU A 23 -16.73 -5.85 4.91
N LYS A 24 -17.36 -7.00 5.07
CA LYS A 24 -18.78 -7.21 4.64
C LYS A 24 -19.77 -6.34 5.40
N TYR A 25 -19.39 -5.83 6.56
CA TYR A 25 -20.26 -4.98 7.40
C TYR A 25 -19.91 -3.48 7.28
N TYR A 26 -18.99 -3.16 6.39
CA TYR A 26 -18.54 -1.78 6.23
C TYR A 26 -19.49 -1.02 5.31
N ALA A 27 -20.40 -0.24 5.89
CA ALA A 27 -21.18 0.77 5.18
C ALA A 27 -20.44 2.11 5.32
N PRO A 28 -19.85 2.68 4.26
CA PRO A 28 -19.11 3.93 4.38
C PRO A 28 -20.07 5.09 4.64
N ILE A 29 -19.70 5.93 5.61
CA ILE A 29 -20.37 7.21 5.80
C ILE A 29 -19.79 8.17 4.76
N ILE A 30 -20.65 8.71 3.91
CA ILE A 30 -20.25 9.68 2.89
C ILE A 30 -20.25 11.05 3.54
N PRO A 31 -19.13 11.80 3.50
CA PRO A 31 -19.08 13.15 4.03
C PRO A 31 -19.93 14.12 3.17
N ASN A 32 -20.66 15.03 3.81
CA ASN A 32 -21.42 16.09 3.15
C ASN A 32 -20.55 17.28 2.72
N ILE A 33 -19.26 17.25 3.05
CA ILE A 33 -18.28 18.27 2.68
C ILE A 33 -17.17 17.64 1.84
N GLU A 34 -16.50 18.45 1.03
CA GLU A 34 -15.33 17.99 0.29
C GLU A 34 -14.21 17.60 1.24
N THR A 35 -13.68 16.39 1.07
CA THR A 35 -12.57 15.85 1.87
C THR A 35 -11.38 15.55 0.99
N ILE A 36 -10.17 15.61 1.56
CA ILE A 36 -8.90 15.28 0.86
C ILE A 36 -8.91 13.86 0.30
N GLN A 37 -9.58 12.93 0.98
CA GLN A 37 -9.66 11.50 0.63
C GLN A 37 -11.08 11.10 0.21
N ASN A 38 -11.70 11.84 -0.72
CA ASN A 38 -13.04 11.54 -1.21
C ASN A 38 -13.03 10.34 -2.19
N ARG A 39 -12.86 9.13 -1.64
CA ARG A 39 -12.74 7.88 -2.41
C ARG A 39 -13.10 6.67 -1.57
N VAL A 40 -13.54 5.60 -2.22
CA VAL A 40 -13.67 4.29 -1.57
C VAL A 40 -12.26 3.77 -1.24
N ASN A 41 -12.02 3.39 0.00
CA ASN A 41 -10.74 2.82 0.43
C ASN A 41 -10.94 1.40 0.96
N ILE A 42 -10.28 0.43 0.35
CA ILE A 42 -10.35 -0.98 0.74
C ILE A 42 -8.95 -1.47 1.10
N GLU A 43 -8.78 -1.95 2.32
CA GLU A 43 -7.56 -2.61 2.75
C GLU A 43 -7.55 -4.05 2.22
N ILE A 44 -6.73 -4.31 1.18
CA ILE A 44 -6.64 -5.61 0.51
C ILE A 44 -5.76 -6.62 1.25
N MET A 45 -4.83 -6.09 2.06
CA MET A 45 -3.87 -6.90 2.82
C MET A 45 -3.43 -6.14 4.06
N ARG A 46 -3.42 -6.80 5.20
CA ARG A 46 -2.88 -6.27 6.46
C ARG A 46 -1.58 -6.98 6.84
N GLY A 47 -0.59 -6.19 7.25
CA GLY A 47 0.77 -6.66 7.54
C GLY A 47 1.69 -6.63 6.34
N CYS A 48 2.99 -6.74 6.61
CA CYS A 48 4.04 -6.72 5.59
C CYS A 48 5.14 -7.74 5.94
N LEU A 49 5.72 -8.39 4.93
CA LEU A 49 6.79 -9.40 5.10
C LEU A 49 8.20 -8.82 4.92
N LYS A 50 8.33 -7.56 4.49
CA LYS A 50 9.62 -6.99 4.09
C LYS A 50 10.59 -6.76 5.26
N SER A 51 10.10 -6.59 6.47
CA SER A 51 10.94 -6.48 7.68
C SER A 51 11.94 -5.33 7.66
N CYS A 52 11.60 -4.20 7.03
CA CYS A 52 12.42 -2.99 7.10
C CYS A 52 12.63 -2.60 8.57
N ARG A 53 13.88 -2.40 9.02
CA ARG A 53 14.23 -2.27 10.44
C ARG A 53 13.63 -1.05 11.13
N TYR A 54 13.38 0.02 10.38
CA TYR A 54 12.75 1.26 10.88
C TYR A 54 11.22 1.21 10.92
N CYS A 55 10.58 0.23 10.28
CA CYS A 55 9.15 0.22 10.06
C CYS A 55 8.38 -0.46 11.20
N GLN A 56 7.92 0.30 12.18
CA GLN A 56 7.08 -0.22 13.26
C GLN A 56 5.82 -0.93 12.74
N ALA A 57 5.14 -0.35 11.75
CA ALA A 57 3.90 -0.90 11.19
C ALA A 57 4.09 -2.32 10.61
N GLY A 58 5.25 -2.58 9.98
CA GLY A 58 5.60 -3.89 9.45
C GLY A 58 5.72 -4.98 10.52
N TYR A 59 6.04 -4.61 11.76
CA TYR A 59 6.16 -5.55 12.89
C TYR A 59 4.84 -5.69 13.66
N ILE A 60 4.19 -4.59 14.02
CA ILE A 60 2.97 -4.65 14.84
C ILE A 60 1.76 -5.24 14.09
N ASN A 61 1.75 -5.22 12.76
CA ASN A 61 0.65 -5.77 11.96
C ASN A 61 0.87 -7.22 11.50
N ARG A 62 1.88 -7.92 12.01
CA ARG A 62 2.06 -9.36 11.76
C ARG A 62 1.04 -10.18 12.55
N PRO A 63 0.65 -11.37 12.05
CA PRO A 63 1.01 -11.96 10.76
C PRO A 63 0.36 -11.23 9.59
N ARG A 64 0.93 -11.42 8.37
CA ARG A 64 0.30 -10.93 7.14
C ARG A 64 -1.01 -11.69 6.89
N ARG A 65 -2.08 -10.94 6.61
CA ARG A 65 -3.40 -11.46 6.27
C ARG A 65 -3.85 -10.84 4.95
N ILE A 66 -4.29 -11.67 4.04
CA ILE A 66 -4.75 -11.29 2.71
C ILE A 66 -6.26 -11.50 2.61
N ILE A 67 -6.94 -10.64 1.88
CA ILE A 67 -8.33 -10.83 1.49
C ILE A 67 -8.31 -11.37 0.07
N LYS A 68 -9.09 -12.38 -0.22
CA LYS A 68 -9.17 -12.98 -1.56
C LYS A 68 -9.63 -11.94 -2.58
N SER A 69 -9.07 -12.00 -3.77
CA SER A 69 -9.38 -11.05 -4.85
C SER A 69 -10.86 -11.02 -5.23
N GLU A 70 -11.54 -12.16 -5.17
CA GLU A 70 -12.98 -12.27 -5.39
C GLU A 70 -13.75 -11.39 -4.41
N THR A 71 -13.46 -11.56 -3.12
CA THR A 71 -14.12 -10.80 -2.04
C THR A 71 -13.84 -9.31 -2.16
N VAL A 72 -12.59 -8.92 -2.48
CA VAL A 72 -12.25 -7.51 -2.69
C VAL A 72 -13.00 -6.95 -3.89
N ALA A 73 -13.09 -7.69 -4.99
CA ALA A 73 -13.80 -7.25 -6.20
C ALA A 73 -15.30 -7.06 -5.96
N GLU A 74 -15.94 -7.98 -5.24
CA GLU A 74 -17.35 -7.90 -4.87
C GLU A 74 -17.63 -6.67 -4.01
N ILE A 75 -16.87 -6.51 -2.91
CA ILE A 75 -17.00 -5.36 -2.00
C ILE A 75 -16.70 -4.05 -2.71
N SER A 76 -15.70 -4.02 -3.60
CA SER A 76 -15.37 -2.82 -4.38
C SER A 76 -16.55 -2.35 -5.21
N ARG A 77 -17.20 -3.25 -5.94
CA ARG A 77 -18.37 -2.92 -6.76
C ARG A 77 -19.54 -2.45 -5.91
N GLU A 78 -19.82 -3.18 -4.83
CA GLU A 78 -20.91 -2.83 -3.92
C GLU A 78 -20.73 -1.43 -3.33
N LEU A 79 -19.55 -1.12 -2.78
CA LEU A 79 -19.26 0.18 -2.18
C LEU A 79 -19.26 1.31 -3.21
N LEU A 80 -18.74 1.08 -4.42
CA LEU A 80 -18.77 2.09 -5.49
C LEU A 80 -20.20 2.40 -5.93
N LEU A 81 -21.06 1.39 -6.06
CA LEU A 81 -22.48 1.56 -6.41
C LEU A 81 -23.26 2.26 -5.28
N GLN A 82 -23.01 1.90 -4.02
CA GLN A 82 -23.69 2.52 -2.87
C GLN A 82 -23.29 3.98 -2.64
N THR A 83 -22.02 4.30 -2.89
CA THR A 83 -21.48 5.64 -2.59
C THR A 83 -21.53 6.61 -3.76
N GLY A 84 -21.62 6.11 -4.99
CA GLY A 84 -21.49 6.93 -6.19
C GLY A 84 -20.10 7.56 -6.38
N MET A 85 -19.08 7.12 -5.63
CA MET A 85 -17.73 7.64 -5.74
C MET A 85 -17.06 7.18 -7.04
N ASN A 86 -16.30 8.07 -7.67
CA ASN A 86 -15.59 7.83 -8.93
C ASN A 86 -14.13 7.43 -8.75
N SER A 87 -13.74 7.06 -7.54
CA SER A 87 -12.37 6.69 -7.22
C SER A 87 -12.32 5.62 -6.14
N ILE A 88 -11.43 4.63 -6.33
CA ILE A 88 -11.17 3.57 -5.36
C ILE A 88 -9.68 3.45 -5.07
N THR A 89 -9.33 3.24 -3.82
CA THR A 89 -7.97 2.94 -3.37
C THR A 89 -7.88 1.52 -2.83
N LEU A 90 -6.95 0.74 -3.38
CA LEU A 90 -6.60 -0.59 -2.88
C LEU A 90 -5.40 -0.45 -1.94
N SER A 91 -5.67 -0.32 -0.65
CA SER A 91 -4.65 0.03 0.34
C SER A 91 -4.05 -1.17 1.05
N SER A 92 -2.77 -1.06 1.36
CA SER A 92 -2.03 -1.94 2.29
C SER A 92 -0.69 -1.30 2.66
N LEU A 93 0.08 -1.94 3.54
CA LEU A 93 1.47 -1.51 3.82
C LEU A 93 2.41 -1.73 2.63
N SER A 94 2.06 -2.61 1.69
CA SER A 94 2.81 -2.88 0.46
C SER A 94 1.89 -3.50 -0.58
N SER A 95 1.14 -2.67 -1.29
CA SER A 95 0.09 -3.13 -2.22
C SER A 95 0.65 -3.96 -3.37
N SER A 96 1.87 -3.71 -3.78
CA SER A 96 2.57 -4.49 -4.79
C SER A 96 2.97 -5.91 -4.35
N ASP A 97 3.00 -6.18 -3.04
CA ASP A 97 3.25 -7.52 -2.49
C ASP A 97 1.95 -8.33 -2.25
N TYR A 98 0.80 -7.79 -2.64
CA TYR A 98 -0.45 -8.53 -2.63
C TYR A 98 -0.43 -9.62 -3.71
N PRO A 99 -0.50 -10.92 -3.34
CA PRO A 99 -0.26 -12.01 -4.29
C PRO A 99 -1.26 -12.07 -5.44
N GLU A 100 -2.50 -11.67 -5.19
CA GLU A 100 -3.59 -11.75 -6.16
C GLU A 100 -3.87 -10.40 -6.85
N LEU A 101 -2.90 -9.48 -6.88
CA LEU A 101 -3.12 -8.13 -7.40
C LEU A 101 -3.57 -8.14 -8.87
N GLU A 102 -2.93 -8.94 -9.69
CA GLU A 102 -3.29 -9.04 -11.12
C GLU A 102 -4.68 -9.63 -11.31
N ASN A 103 -5.02 -10.67 -10.56
CA ASN A 103 -6.35 -11.28 -10.58
C ASN A 103 -7.41 -10.28 -10.10
N LEU A 104 -7.14 -9.53 -9.04
CA LEU A 104 -8.02 -8.48 -8.56
C LEU A 104 -8.24 -7.40 -9.62
N LEU A 105 -7.17 -6.87 -10.20
CA LEU A 105 -7.26 -5.83 -11.23
C LEU A 105 -8.03 -6.32 -12.47
N SER A 106 -7.82 -7.57 -12.91
CA SER A 106 -8.59 -8.15 -14.03
C SER A 106 -10.10 -8.20 -13.76
N LYS A 107 -10.50 -8.35 -12.49
CA LYS A 107 -11.90 -8.42 -12.08
C LYS A 107 -12.57 -7.06 -11.92
N ILE A 108 -11.85 -6.07 -11.40
CA ILE A 108 -12.46 -4.75 -11.10
C ILE A 108 -12.29 -3.74 -12.24
N LYS A 109 -11.19 -3.84 -13.01
CA LYS A 109 -10.88 -2.86 -14.06
C LYS A 109 -11.97 -2.72 -15.13
N PRO A 110 -12.58 -3.78 -15.69
CA PRO A 110 -13.64 -3.62 -16.67
C PRO A 110 -14.81 -2.77 -16.14
N PHE A 111 -15.26 -3.04 -14.92
CA PHE A 111 -16.30 -2.26 -14.25
C PHE A 111 -15.89 -0.81 -14.02
N CYS A 112 -14.65 -0.60 -13.58
CA CYS A 112 -14.13 0.75 -13.33
C CYS A 112 -13.98 1.56 -14.63
N ASP A 113 -13.53 0.94 -15.71
CA ASP A 113 -13.38 1.61 -17.00
C ASP A 113 -14.75 2.02 -17.58
N GLU A 114 -15.74 1.12 -17.53
CA GLU A 114 -17.11 1.38 -17.97
C GLU A 114 -17.75 2.56 -17.21
N ASN A 115 -17.53 2.63 -15.91
CA ASN A 115 -18.10 3.65 -15.03
C ASN A 115 -17.18 4.87 -14.81
N LYS A 116 -16.04 4.97 -15.52
CA LYS A 116 -15.05 6.06 -15.41
C LYS A 116 -14.50 6.23 -14.00
N ILE A 117 -14.31 5.11 -13.29
CA ILE A 117 -13.79 5.06 -11.92
C ILE A 117 -12.27 4.91 -11.95
N THR A 118 -11.57 5.76 -11.21
CA THR A 118 -10.12 5.71 -11.08
C THR A 118 -9.69 4.70 -10.02
N ILE A 119 -8.75 3.81 -10.35
CA ILE A 119 -8.15 2.86 -9.41
C ILE A 119 -6.79 3.39 -8.96
N SER A 120 -6.58 3.50 -7.66
CA SER A 120 -5.30 3.86 -7.04
C SER A 120 -4.75 2.72 -6.20
N THR A 121 -3.46 2.46 -6.34
CA THR A 121 -2.72 1.47 -5.55
C THR A 121 -1.56 2.17 -4.85
N PRO A 122 -1.76 2.72 -3.66
CA PRO A 122 -0.69 3.36 -2.91
C PRO A 122 0.32 2.33 -2.41
N SER A 123 1.47 2.80 -1.93
CA SER A 123 2.50 1.95 -1.33
C SER A 123 3.08 0.92 -2.31
N LEU A 124 3.36 1.38 -3.53
CA LEU A 124 4.06 0.58 -4.52
C LEU A 124 5.56 0.56 -4.22
N ARG A 125 6.14 -0.61 -4.35
CA ARG A 125 7.59 -0.79 -4.29
C ARG A 125 8.18 -0.71 -5.69
N ILE A 126 9.42 -0.25 -5.77
CA ILE A 126 10.17 -0.13 -7.04
C ILE A 126 10.24 -1.46 -7.76
N ASP A 127 10.61 -2.53 -7.06
CA ASP A 127 10.73 -3.90 -7.57
C ASP A 127 9.43 -4.48 -8.17
N SER A 128 8.30 -3.89 -7.85
CA SER A 128 6.97 -4.34 -8.27
C SER A 128 6.29 -3.37 -9.23
N LEU A 129 6.85 -2.18 -9.42
CA LEU A 129 6.28 -1.15 -10.29
C LEU A 129 6.08 -1.67 -11.72
N MET A 130 7.10 -2.39 -12.23
CA MET A 130 7.10 -2.97 -13.56
C MET A 130 5.95 -3.94 -13.83
N ARG A 131 5.45 -4.65 -12.80
CA ARG A 131 4.31 -5.57 -12.94
C ARG A 131 2.98 -4.86 -13.14
N LEU A 132 2.83 -3.64 -12.61
CA LEU A 132 1.58 -2.87 -12.68
C LEU A 132 1.43 -2.05 -13.97
N ILE A 133 2.51 -1.89 -14.73
CA ILE A 133 2.53 -1.12 -15.99
C ILE A 133 1.48 -1.61 -16.97
N LYS A 134 1.40 -2.93 -17.16
CA LYS A 134 0.49 -3.55 -18.13
C LYS A 134 -0.98 -3.22 -17.88
N TRP A 135 -1.33 -2.85 -16.65
CA TRP A 135 -2.70 -2.60 -16.25
C TRP A 135 -3.19 -1.19 -16.58
N LYS A 136 -2.31 -0.26 -17.02
CA LYS A 136 -2.68 1.11 -17.38
C LYS A 136 -3.81 1.62 -16.48
N LEU A 137 -3.55 1.60 -15.16
CA LEU A 137 -4.54 2.08 -14.19
C LEU A 137 -4.93 3.49 -14.62
N ASN A 138 -6.24 3.77 -14.68
CA ASN A 138 -6.78 5.03 -15.19
C ASN A 138 -6.39 6.20 -14.28
N GLU A 139 -5.12 6.50 -14.25
CA GLU A 139 -4.63 7.76 -13.72
C GLU A 139 -4.83 8.80 -14.84
N THR A 140 -5.93 9.53 -14.78
CA THR A 140 -6.28 10.60 -15.73
C THR A 140 -5.20 11.70 -15.78
N LYS A 141 -4.30 11.74 -14.81
CA LYS A 141 -3.08 12.56 -14.81
C LYS A 141 -1.98 11.83 -14.06
N LYS A 142 -0.93 11.39 -14.74
CA LYS A 142 0.32 10.89 -14.14
C LYS A 142 1.13 12.07 -13.57
N ASN A 143 0.58 12.76 -12.57
CA ASN A 143 1.20 13.99 -12.07
C ASN A 143 2.46 13.70 -11.25
N SER A 144 2.45 12.70 -10.39
CA SER A 144 3.63 12.38 -9.57
C SER A 144 3.74 10.89 -9.24
N LEU A 145 4.96 10.38 -9.25
CA LEU A 145 5.34 9.09 -8.71
C LEU A 145 6.11 9.29 -7.42
N THR A 146 5.77 8.57 -6.38
CA THR A 146 6.51 8.59 -5.11
C THR A 146 7.32 7.32 -4.96
N ILE A 147 8.60 7.48 -4.72
CA ILE A 147 9.58 6.42 -4.50
C ILE A 147 10.24 6.67 -3.15
N ALA A 148 10.42 5.64 -2.34
CA ALA A 148 11.05 5.73 -1.04
C ALA A 148 12.33 4.88 -0.98
N PRO A 149 13.50 5.38 -1.40
CA PRO A 149 14.78 4.71 -1.21
C PRO A 149 15.14 4.57 0.26
N GLU A 150 14.75 5.55 1.08
CA GLU A 150 14.96 5.68 2.53
C GLU A 150 16.39 6.07 2.90
N ALA A 151 17.40 5.63 2.17
CA ALA A 151 18.79 6.01 2.38
C ALA A 151 19.52 6.24 1.05
N GLY A 152 20.50 7.14 1.04
CA GLY A 152 21.28 7.50 -0.14
C GLY A 152 22.17 6.36 -0.64
N SER A 153 22.93 5.73 0.25
CA SER A 153 23.84 4.66 -0.14
C SER A 153 23.17 3.28 -0.12
N GLU A 154 23.55 2.43 -1.08
CA GLU A 154 23.07 1.04 -1.12
C GLU A 154 23.45 0.25 0.14
N LEU A 155 24.64 0.51 0.69
CA LEU A 155 25.07 -0.12 1.93
C LEU A 155 24.12 0.20 3.09
N LEU A 156 23.73 1.45 3.23
CA LEU A 156 22.83 1.88 4.30
C LEU A 156 21.42 1.33 4.05
N ARG A 157 20.95 1.28 2.80
CA ARG A 157 19.67 0.62 2.45
C ARG A 157 19.66 -0.85 2.85
N ARG A 158 20.74 -1.58 2.61
CA ARG A 158 20.89 -2.98 3.06
C ARG A 158 20.89 -3.10 4.59
N LYS A 159 21.57 -2.18 5.29
CA LYS A 159 21.60 -2.14 6.75
C LYS A 159 20.21 -1.96 7.37
N ILE A 160 19.35 -1.15 6.78
CA ILE A 160 17.96 -0.98 7.22
C ILE A 160 17.00 -2.02 6.66
N ASN A 161 17.51 -3.04 5.98
CA ASN A 161 16.73 -4.11 5.31
C ASN A 161 15.74 -3.58 4.26
N LYS A 162 16.13 -2.54 3.54
CA LYS A 162 15.36 -1.97 2.42
C LYS A 162 15.82 -2.52 1.07
N ASN A 163 16.58 -3.48 0.94
CA ASN A 163 17.06 -4.24 -0.24
C ASN A 163 16.67 -3.65 -1.60
N LEU A 164 17.13 -2.44 -1.88
CA LEU A 164 17.03 -1.72 -3.14
C LEU A 164 18.45 -1.38 -3.60
N THR A 165 18.80 -1.78 -4.79
CA THR A 165 20.05 -1.41 -5.45
C THR A 165 19.95 -0.04 -6.12
N ASP A 166 21.07 0.56 -6.49
CA ASP A 166 21.08 1.78 -7.30
C ASP A 166 20.44 1.50 -8.66
N ALA A 167 20.72 0.36 -9.27
CA ALA A 167 20.10 -0.05 -10.53
C ALA A 167 18.57 -0.16 -10.47
N ASP A 168 18.01 -0.62 -9.34
CA ASP A 168 16.55 -0.66 -9.15
C ASP A 168 15.96 0.76 -9.15
N ILE A 169 16.67 1.71 -8.52
CA ILE A 169 16.24 3.11 -8.45
C ILE A 169 16.30 3.74 -9.84
N ASP A 170 17.42 3.59 -10.54
CA ASP A 170 17.62 4.12 -11.89
C ASP A 170 16.56 3.57 -12.85
N SER A 171 16.33 2.27 -12.84
CA SER A 171 15.28 1.64 -13.65
C SER A 171 13.88 2.19 -13.36
N ALA A 172 13.59 2.48 -12.09
CA ALA A 172 12.31 3.08 -11.72
C ALA A 172 12.18 4.54 -12.16
N LEU A 173 13.27 5.30 -12.13
CA LEU A 173 13.32 6.69 -12.62
C LEU A 173 13.14 6.74 -14.14
N GLU A 174 13.91 5.95 -14.87
CA GLU A 174 13.76 5.81 -16.33
C GLU A 174 12.34 5.41 -16.71
N PHE A 175 11.80 4.43 -16.00
CA PHE A 175 10.41 4.02 -16.18
C PHE A 175 9.44 5.20 -15.98
N ALA A 176 9.56 5.94 -14.88
CA ALA A 176 8.67 7.06 -14.59
C ALA A 176 8.70 8.12 -15.71
N VAL A 177 9.88 8.45 -16.20
CA VAL A 177 10.07 9.39 -17.33
C VAL A 177 9.38 8.84 -18.59
N ASN A 178 9.66 7.59 -18.95
CA ASN A 178 9.10 6.95 -20.14
C ASN A 178 7.55 6.81 -20.08
N GLN A 179 6.98 6.74 -18.88
CA GLN A 179 5.53 6.73 -18.67
C GLN A 179 4.91 8.13 -18.63
N GLY A 180 5.71 9.19 -18.71
CA GLY A 180 5.25 10.58 -18.75
C GLY A 180 4.85 11.14 -17.38
N TYR A 181 5.41 10.62 -16.28
CA TYR A 181 5.26 11.26 -14.97
C TYR A 181 5.98 12.63 -14.98
N GLN A 182 5.28 13.67 -14.55
CA GLN A 182 5.82 15.04 -14.52
C GLN A 182 6.67 15.32 -13.31
N THR A 183 6.41 14.63 -12.20
CA THR A 183 7.11 14.82 -10.94
C THR A 183 7.44 13.47 -10.32
N ILE A 184 8.68 13.33 -9.86
CA ILE A 184 9.11 12.19 -9.05
C ILE A 184 9.46 12.70 -7.67
N LYS A 185 8.83 12.12 -6.64
CA LYS A 185 9.09 12.44 -5.23
C LYS A 185 9.93 11.32 -4.63
N LEU A 186 11.10 11.66 -4.13
CA LEU A 186 11.98 10.75 -3.42
C LEU A 186 11.91 11.00 -1.92
N TYR A 187 11.70 9.94 -1.13
CA TYR A 187 11.70 10.02 0.33
C TYR A 187 12.97 9.42 0.90
N PHE A 188 13.63 10.21 1.77
CA PHE A 188 14.81 9.80 2.51
C PHE A 188 14.60 10.02 4.00
N LEU A 189 15.13 9.09 4.79
CA LEU A 189 15.29 9.23 6.23
C LEU A 189 16.63 9.89 6.53
N ILE A 190 16.71 10.71 7.54
CA ILE A 190 17.92 11.37 8.03
C ILE A 190 18.17 10.91 9.47
N GLY A 191 19.43 10.66 9.81
CA GLY A 191 19.83 10.23 11.15
C GLY A 191 19.68 8.72 11.37
N LEU A 192 19.81 7.93 10.31
CA LEU A 192 19.87 6.48 10.43
C LEU A 192 21.16 6.05 11.17
N PRO A 193 21.14 4.96 11.97
CA PRO A 193 22.34 4.44 12.57
C PRO A 193 23.44 4.17 11.53
N GLU A 194 24.64 4.63 11.82
CA GLU A 194 25.82 4.52 10.95
C GLU A 194 25.71 5.32 9.62
N GLU A 195 24.84 6.30 9.56
CA GLU A 195 24.78 7.26 8.46
C GLU A 195 25.96 8.24 8.57
N ASN A 196 26.72 8.40 7.49
CA ASN A 196 27.81 9.35 7.39
C ASN A 196 27.39 10.54 6.52
N LEU A 197 28.09 11.67 6.66
CA LEU A 197 27.84 12.89 5.88
C LEU A 197 28.43 12.85 4.44
N GLU A 198 29.04 11.71 4.08
CA GLU A 198 29.66 11.51 2.75
C GLU A 198 28.66 10.88 1.76
#